data_47686113ea31d5d722c203f569ecd31c
#
_entry.id   47686113ea31d5d722c203f569ecd31c
#
_cell.length_a   1.000
_cell.length_b   1.000
_cell.length_c   1.000
_cell.angle_alpha   90.00
_cell.angle_beta   90.00
_cell.angle_gamma   90.00
#
_symmetry.space_group_name_H-M   'P 1'
#
loop_
_entity.id
_entity.type
_entity.pdbx_description
1 polymer ?
#
loop_
_entity_poly.entity_id
_entity_poly.type
_entity_poly.pdbx_seq_one_letter_code
_entity_poly.pdbx_strand_id
1 'polypeptide(L)'
;MRKPSRARRAVVLGGTAALSFPAIVLGQAKPIVRIGVPTKTYFPTIIAETALRQKLFDKEGIECQLTIYRSGAEGFEAIAAGAADLIYNSSSSVAAGLLKGVKTKCVANGALGYYGWHMMVKPDSPIKKLSELAGKKVGITSAGSGSDILARWTLADQKIEFTRVPLGGGGLVPNLLTGNVDATVLYSPLTYQVMQAKQARSIADFGELVPPHSTGSWIAHEKIITERPQAVQKALNALYGGVAFLRAPQNRAVAVKLIAEIDEIAEPIAAAELDGNIVKLSTTGEFRKEWMDRALEMARLIGMKDLAPVEQSYVSSFKPVPTA
;
A
#
# COMPACT_ATOMS: atom_id res chain seq x y z
N MET A 1 -35.89 74.76 64.33
CA MET A 1 -35.54 73.38 64.66
C MET A 1 -36.58 72.48 64.08
N ARG A 2 -36.25 71.81 62.93
CA ARG A 2 -37.07 70.74 62.34
C ARG A 2 -36.11 69.59 61.90
N LYS A 3 -36.33 68.37 62.37
CA LYS A 3 -35.58 67.16 62.08
C LYS A 3 -35.90 66.67 60.65
N PRO A 4 -34.95 66.16 59.93
CA PRO A 4 -35.21 65.52 58.57
C PRO A 4 -35.65 64.06 58.74
N SER A 5 -36.59 63.66 57.86
CA SER A 5 -37.16 62.33 57.74
C SER A 5 -36.21 61.33 57.04
N ARG A 6 -36.19 60.10 57.55
CA ARG A 6 -35.48 58.97 56.97
C ARG A 6 -36.21 58.49 55.72
N ALA A 7 -35.58 58.61 54.57
CA ALA A 7 -35.99 57.91 53.32
C ALA A 7 -35.49 56.45 53.33
N ARG A 8 -36.43 55.50 53.22
CA ARG A 8 -36.14 54.07 53.03
C ARG A 8 -35.60 53.80 51.58
N ARG A 9 -34.41 53.32 51.50
CA ARG A 9 -33.88 52.78 50.23
C ARG A 9 -34.43 51.38 49.99
N ALA A 10 -35.24 51.22 48.95
CA ALA A 10 -35.62 49.91 48.43
C ALA A 10 -34.42 49.33 47.59
N VAL A 11 -33.94 48.13 48.00
CA VAL A 11 -32.94 47.37 47.26
C VAL A 11 -33.73 46.54 46.25
N VAL A 12 -33.59 46.87 44.96
CA VAL A 12 -34.09 46.05 43.87
C VAL A 12 -33.02 44.98 43.57
N LEU A 13 -33.28 43.73 43.97
CA LEU A 13 -32.53 42.59 43.60
C LEU A 13 -32.88 42.22 42.13
N GLY A 14 -32.05 42.69 41.20
CA GLY A 14 -32.12 42.29 39.81
C GLY A 14 -31.56 40.85 39.64
N GLY A 15 -32.43 39.87 39.49
CA GLY A 15 -32.05 38.52 39.12
C GLY A 15 -31.56 38.47 37.66
N THR A 16 -30.26 38.30 37.45
CA THR A 16 -29.71 37.97 36.12
C THR A 16 -30.01 36.51 35.82
N ALA A 17 -31.04 36.26 35.00
CA ALA A 17 -31.27 34.97 34.38
C ALA A 17 -30.13 34.71 33.38
N ALA A 18 -29.18 33.85 33.72
CA ALA A 18 -28.17 33.36 32.80
C ALA A 18 -28.86 32.47 31.75
N LEU A 19 -29.07 33.01 30.55
CA LEU A 19 -29.45 32.23 29.38
C LEU A 19 -28.28 31.34 29.00
N SER A 20 -28.30 30.05 29.41
CA SER A 20 -27.40 29.04 28.93
C SER A 20 -27.77 28.70 27.47
N PHE A 21 -27.07 29.31 26.52
CA PHE A 21 -27.11 28.86 25.14
C PHE A 21 -26.48 27.46 25.07
N PRO A 22 -27.12 26.47 24.42
CA PRO A 22 -26.45 25.19 24.15
C PRO A 22 -25.23 25.51 23.33
N ALA A 23 -24.04 25.17 23.82
CA ALA A 23 -22.82 25.22 23.03
C ALA A 23 -23.03 24.29 21.83
N ILE A 24 -23.14 24.86 20.63
CA ILE A 24 -23.07 24.08 19.39
C ILE A 24 -21.66 23.52 19.35
N VAL A 25 -21.51 22.24 19.72
CA VAL A 25 -20.27 21.50 19.50
C VAL A 25 -20.15 21.34 17.99
N LEU A 26 -19.49 22.31 17.36
CA LEU A 26 -19.01 22.13 15.98
C LEU A 26 -18.11 20.89 16.02
N GLY A 27 -18.59 19.77 15.48
CA GLY A 27 -17.82 18.55 15.37
C GLY A 27 -16.48 18.90 14.68
N GLN A 28 -15.35 18.66 15.35
CA GLN A 28 -14.04 18.89 14.76
C GLN A 28 -13.96 18.08 13.46
N ALA A 29 -13.62 18.75 12.36
CA ALA A 29 -13.40 18.09 11.09
C ALA A 29 -12.37 16.97 11.28
N LYS A 30 -12.68 15.78 10.76
CA LYS A 30 -11.78 14.63 10.86
C LYS A 30 -10.44 14.97 10.21
N PRO A 31 -9.30 14.61 10.81
CA PRO A 31 -8.01 14.75 10.16
C PRO A 31 -7.98 13.95 8.84
N ILE A 32 -7.59 14.61 7.76
CA ILE A 32 -7.44 13.98 6.44
C ILE A 32 -6.08 13.30 6.36
N VAL A 33 -6.05 12.05 5.87
CA VAL A 33 -4.84 11.31 5.51
C VAL A 33 -4.92 10.93 4.03
N ARG A 34 -3.97 11.41 3.23
CA ARG A 34 -3.87 11.12 1.80
C ARG A 34 -3.09 9.83 1.60
N ILE A 35 -3.77 8.77 1.18
CA ILE A 35 -3.19 7.44 1.01
C ILE A 35 -3.05 7.14 -0.47
N GLY A 36 -1.84 6.76 -0.89
CA GLY A 36 -1.54 6.33 -2.25
C GLY A 36 -1.33 4.83 -2.35
N VAL A 37 -1.95 4.19 -3.34
CA VAL A 37 -1.75 2.76 -3.62
C VAL A 37 -1.34 2.55 -5.07
N PRO A 38 -0.47 1.55 -5.36
CA PRO A 38 -0.04 1.27 -6.72
C PRO A 38 -1.08 0.43 -7.45
N THR A 39 -1.44 0.82 -8.66
CA THR A 39 -2.34 0.11 -9.60
C THR A 39 -3.73 -0.22 -9.03
N LYS A 40 -4.74 -0.33 -9.92
CA LYS A 40 -6.11 -0.65 -9.51
C LYS A 40 -6.22 -2.09 -8.97
N THR A 41 -5.64 -3.04 -9.69
CA THR A 41 -5.77 -4.47 -9.44
C THR A 41 -4.55 -5.01 -8.70
N TYR A 42 -4.40 -4.66 -7.42
CA TYR A 42 -3.28 -5.14 -6.59
C TYR A 42 -3.67 -5.08 -5.11
N PHE A 43 -3.17 -6.00 -4.29
CA PHE A 43 -3.63 -6.16 -2.90
C PHE A 43 -3.60 -4.88 -2.03
N PRO A 44 -2.68 -3.91 -2.16
CA PRO A 44 -2.75 -2.70 -1.34
C PRO A 44 -4.01 -1.87 -1.63
N THR A 45 -4.47 -1.88 -2.90
CA THR A 45 -5.72 -1.25 -3.30
C THR A 45 -6.92 -2.01 -2.73
N ILE A 46 -6.92 -3.34 -2.80
CA ILE A 46 -7.95 -4.19 -2.17
C ILE A 46 -8.06 -3.90 -0.67
N ILE A 47 -6.92 -3.79 0.04
CA ILE A 47 -6.89 -3.49 1.47
C ILE A 47 -7.47 -2.09 1.76
N ALA A 48 -7.01 -1.06 1.04
CA ALA A 48 -7.45 0.32 1.27
C ALA A 48 -8.95 0.51 0.95
N GLU A 49 -9.41 -0.05 -0.16
CA GLU A 49 -10.83 -0.06 -0.56
C GLU A 49 -11.70 -0.85 0.44
N THR A 50 -11.20 -2.00 0.93
CA THR A 50 -11.88 -2.75 1.98
C THR A 50 -12.02 -1.90 3.24
N ALA A 51 -10.96 -1.23 3.68
CA ALA A 51 -11.00 -0.37 4.85
C ALA A 51 -11.98 0.80 4.68
N LEU A 52 -12.07 1.39 3.47
CA LEU A 52 -13.07 2.43 3.15
C LEU A 52 -14.50 1.88 3.19
N ARG A 53 -14.78 0.78 2.51
CA ARG A 53 -16.12 0.19 2.42
C ARG A 53 -16.63 -0.36 3.76
N GLN A 54 -15.71 -0.85 4.63
CA GLN A 54 -16.02 -1.26 6.00
C GLN A 54 -16.02 -0.08 7.00
N LYS A 55 -15.83 1.17 6.52
CA LYS A 55 -15.80 2.39 7.32
C LYS A 55 -14.76 2.37 8.44
N LEU A 56 -13.64 1.66 8.24
CA LEU A 56 -12.62 1.51 9.28
C LEU A 56 -11.87 2.83 9.54
N PHE A 57 -11.65 3.65 8.52
CA PHE A 57 -11.11 5.00 8.70
C PHE A 57 -12.05 5.89 9.50
N ASP A 58 -13.36 5.77 9.28
CA ASP A 58 -14.37 6.50 10.06
C ASP A 58 -14.37 6.10 11.53
N LYS A 59 -14.23 4.79 11.82
CA LYS A 59 -14.11 4.27 13.19
C LYS A 59 -12.86 4.78 13.89
N GLU A 60 -11.76 4.96 13.16
CA GLU A 60 -10.54 5.60 13.66
C GLU A 60 -10.67 7.13 13.80
N GLY A 61 -11.77 7.72 13.34
CA GLY A 61 -12.00 9.17 13.40
C GLY A 61 -11.10 9.98 12.47
N ILE A 62 -10.71 9.42 11.34
CA ILE A 62 -9.97 10.09 10.25
C ILE A 62 -10.74 9.99 8.94
N GLU A 63 -10.42 10.88 8.00
CA GLU A 63 -10.86 10.84 6.62
C GLU A 63 -9.73 10.33 5.74
N CYS A 64 -10.00 9.32 4.92
CA CYS A 64 -9.05 8.79 3.94
C CYS A 64 -9.32 9.37 2.56
N GLN A 65 -8.33 10.04 1.98
CA GLN A 65 -8.32 10.40 0.57
C GLN A 65 -7.42 9.41 -0.17
N LEU A 66 -8.04 8.44 -0.84
CA LEU A 66 -7.34 7.39 -1.57
C LEU A 66 -7.03 7.83 -3.00
N THR A 67 -5.77 7.69 -3.41
CA THR A 67 -5.31 7.88 -4.79
C THR A 67 -4.70 6.58 -5.32
N ILE A 68 -5.18 6.12 -6.47
CA ILE A 68 -4.64 4.95 -7.17
C ILE A 68 -3.69 5.44 -8.26
N TYR A 69 -2.41 5.10 -8.13
CA TYR A 69 -1.36 5.43 -9.10
C TYR A 69 -1.20 4.32 -10.14
N ARG A 70 -0.55 4.62 -11.27
CA ARG A 70 -0.27 3.60 -12.32
C ARG A 70 0.83 2.62 -11.94
N SER A 71 1.63 2.95 -10.92
CA SER A 71 2.74 2.13 -10.41
C SER A 71 3.16 2.57 -9.01
N GLY A 72 3.91 1.71 -8.31
CA GLY A 72 4.51 2.07 -7.02
C GLY A 72 5.54 3.20 -7.14
N ALA A 73 6.26 3.30 -8.25
CA ALA A 73 7.22 4.37 -8.47
C ALA A 73 6.52 5.74 -8.59
N GLU A 74 5.39 5.82 -9.29
CA GLU A 74 4.58 7.05 -9.37
C GLU A 74 4.05 7.47 -7.99
N GLY A 75 3.59 6.50 -7.17
CA GLY A 75 3.23 6.76 -5.78
C GLY A 75 4.41 7.28 -4.95
N PHE A 76 5.61 6.75 -5.18
CA PHE A 76 6.82 7.22 -4.49
C PHE A 76 7.22 8.65 -4.90
N GLU A 77 7.04 9.01 -6.16
CA GLU A 77 7.20 10.39 -6.64
C GLU A 77 6.16 11.33 -6.00
N ALA A 78 4.92 10.89 -5.88
CA ALA A 78 3.84 11.65 -5.25
C ALA A 78 4.13 11.94 -3.77
N ILE A 79 4.60 10.96 -2.99
CA ILE A 79 4.97 11.21 -1.59
C ILE A 79 6.20 12.10 -1.47
N ALA A 80 7.19 11.95 -2.36
CA ALA A 80 8.35 12.81 -2.43
C ALA A 80 7.98 14.27 -2.70
N ALA A 81 6.97 14.51 -3.54
CA ALA A 81 6.40 15.81 -3.84
C ALA A 81 5.43 16.35 -2.76
N GLY A 82 5.14 15.56 -1.70
CA GLY A 82 4.18 15.93 -0.66
C GLY A 82 2.71 15.82 -1.10
N ALA A 83 2.41 15.14 -2.20
CA ALA A 83 1.04 14.91 -2.69
C ALA A 83 0.33 13.75 -1.96
N ALA A 84 1.09 12.85 -1.31
CA ALA A 84 0.58 11.80 -0.45
C ALA A 84 1.23 11.86 0.94
N ASP A 85 0.51 11.41 1.97
CA ASP A 85 0.98 11.30 3.35
C ASP A 85 1.49 9.89 3.65
N LEU A 86 0.86 8.89 3.06
CA LEU A 86 1.16 7.47 3.20
C LEU A 86 1.03 6.80 1.82
N ILE A 87 1.96 5.92 1.46
CA ILE A 87 1.88 5.12 0.23
C ILE A 87 2.24 3.67 0.51
N TYR A 88 1.87 2.77 -0.41
CA TYR A 88 2.44 1.42 -0.47
C TYR A 88 3.48 1.31 -1.59
N ASN A 89 4.70 0.87 -1.27
CA ASN A 89 5.73 0.61 -2.27
C ASN A 89 6.78 -0.40 -1.75
N SER A 90 7.72 -0.77 -2.62
CA SER A 90 8.87 -1.59 -2.25
C SER A 90 9.66 -0.96 -1.09
N SER A 91 9.99 -1.77 -0.08
CA SER A 91 10.68 -1.29 1.12
C SER A 91 12.05 -0.68 0.83
N SER A 92 12.77 -1.21 -0.16
CA SER A 92 14.09 -0.70 -0.58
C SER A 92 14.04 0.69 -1.25
N SER A 93 12.87 1.12 -1.75
CA SER A 93 12.73 2.45 -2.36
C SER A 93 13.00 3.58 -1.38
N VAL A 94 12.74 3.36 -0.07
CA VAL A 94 13.03 4.34 0.98
C VAL A 94 14.53 4.57 1.11
N ALA A 95 15.34 3.49 1.21
CA ALA A 95 16.79 3.61 1.33
C ALA A 95 17.43 4.32 0.13
N ALA A 96 16.92 4.05 -1.09
CA ALA A 96 17.37 4.74 -2.30
C ALA A 96 16.92 6.21 -2.34
N GLY A 97 15.71 6.50 -1.87
CA GLY A 97 15.13 7.84 -1.83
C GLY A 97 15.82 8.76 -0.84
N LEU A 98 16.19 8.25 0.35
CA LEU A 98 16.85 9.03 1.40
C LEU A 98 18.12 9.71 0.90
N LEU A 99 18.95 9.01 0.13
CA LEU A 99 20.18 9.58 -0.45
C LEU A 99 19.90 10.64 -1.55
N LYS A 100 18.68 10.67 -2.06
CA LYS A 100 18.20 11.70 -3.00
C LYS A 100 17.41 12.81 -2.31
N GLY A 101 17.43 12.85 -0.97
CA GLY A 101 16.75 13.86 -0.17
C GLY A 101 15.25 13.60 0.03
N VAL A 102 14.71 12.43 -0.35
CA VAL A 102 13.31 12.08 -0.13
C VAL A 102 13.13 11.64 1.33
N LYS A 103 12.47 12.47 2.12
CA LYS A 103 12.28 12.28 3.56
C LYS A 103 11.12 11.35 3.87
N THR A 104 11.34 10.05 3.77
CA THR A 104 10.32 9.01 4.01
C THR A 104 10.85 7.88 4.88
N LYS A 105 9.95 7.15 5.53
CA LYS A 105 10.23 5.94 6.32
C LYS A 105 9.20 4.85 6.02
N CYS A 106 9.62 3.60 6.02
CA CYS A 106 8.71 2.48 6.15
C CYS A 106 8.12 2.51 7.57
N VAL A 107 6.79 2.50 7.69
CA VAL A 107 6.06 2.61 8.97
C VAL A 107 5.32 1.34 9.35
N ALA A 108 5.04 0.45 8.39
CA ALA A 108 4.51 -0.88 8.64
C ALA A 108 4.84 -1.83 7.48
N ASN A 109 5.25 -3.07 7.79
CA ASN A 109 5.59 -4.09 6.81
C ASN A 109 4.31 -4.71 6.21
N GLY A 110 4.16 -4.68 4.89
CA GLY A 110 2.97 -5.22 4.22
C GLY A 110 3.12 -6.67 3.78
N ALA A 111 4.27 -7.05 3.24
CA ALA A 111 4.51 -8.38 2.70
C ALA A 111 5.96 -8.83 2.86
N LEU A 112 6.17 -10.13 3.07
CA LEU A 112 7.48 -10.77 3.19
C LEU A 112 7.86 -11.63 1.98
N GLY A 113 7.02 -11.68 0.96
CA GLY A 113 7.26 -12.46 -0.24
C GLY A 113 6.51 -11.89 -1.44
N TYR A 114 6.89 -12.36 -2.61
CA TYR A 114 6.25 -11.99 -3.88
C TYR A 114 5.13 -12.96 -4.24
N TYR A 115 4.16 -13.15 -3.31
CA TYR A 115 3.04 -14.08 -3.49
C TYR A 115 2.18 -13.67 -4.69
N GLY A 116 1.93 -14.62 -5.60
CA GLY A 116 1.19 -14.38 -6.84
C GLY A 116 1.91 -13.54 -7.89
N TRP A 117 3.22 -13.31 -7.73
CA TRP A 117 4.06 -12.65 -8.74
C TRP A 117 4.75 -13.67 -9.62
N HIS A 118 4.55 -13.55 -10.93
CA HIS A 118 5.08 -14.52 -11.90
C HIS A 118 5.72 -13.83 -13.10
N MET A 119 6.70 -14.51 -13.71
CA MET A 119 7.09 -14.23 -15.08
C MET A 119 6.14 -14.96 -16.02
N MET A 120 5.38 -14.21 -16.78
CA MET A 120 4.32 -14.73 -17.65
C MET A 120 4.68 -14.60 -19.11
N VAL A 121 4.32 -15.61 -19.89
CA VAL A 121 4.44 -15.63 -21.35
C VAL A 121 3.12 -16.09 -21.99
N LYS A 122 2.94 -15.85 -23.30
CA LYS A 122 1.78 -16.41 -24.03
C LYS A 122 1.80 -17.95 -24.00
N PRO A 123 0.63 -18.62 -24.14
CA PRO A 123 0.57 -20.08 -24.06
C PRO A 123 1.43 -20.78 -25.11
N ASP A 124 1.48 -20.23 -26.32
CA ASP A 124 2.20 -20.72 -27.49
C ASP A 124 3.66 -20.25 -27.57
N SER A 125 4.11 -19.43 -26.61
CA SER A 125 5.49 -18.94 -26.57
C SER A 125 6.50 -20.08 -26.49
N PRO A 126 7.60 -20.07 -27.27
CA PRO A 126 8.68 -21.03 -27.15
C PRO A 126 9.46 -20.91 -25.83
N ILE A 127 9.36 -19.77 -25.13
CA ILE A 127 10.09 -19.48 -23.89
C ILE A 127 9.51 -20.33 -22.75
N LYS A 128 10.31 -21.23 -22.17
CA LYS A 128 9.89 -22.16 -21.10
C LYS A 128 10.54 -21.88 -19.75
N LYS A 129 11.63 -21.12 -19.71
CA LYS A 129 12.42 -20.83 -18.51
C LYS A 129 13.03 -19.43 -18.58
N LEU A 130 13.41 -18.87 -17.42
CA LEU A 130 13.93 -17.50 -17.31
C LEU A 130 15.16 -17.23 -18.18
N SER A 131 16.07 -18.20 -18.33
CA SER A 131 17.30 -18.02 -19.15
C SER A 131 17.01 -17.82 -20.65
N GLU A 132 15.83 -18.20 -21.13
CA GLU A 132 15.43 -18.01 -22.54
C GLU A 132 14.86 -16.61 -22.82
N LEU A 133 14.82 -15.75 -21.80
CA LEU A 133 14.47 -14.35 -21.96
C LEU A 133 15.61 -13.48 -22.54
N ALA A 134 16.79 -14.05 -22.75
CA ALA A 134 17.93 -13.33 -23.33
C ALA A 134 17.53 -12.67 -24.67
N GLY A 135 17.79 -11.35 -24.79
CA GLY A 135 17.45 -10.53 -25.96
C GLY A 135 15.96 -10.23 -26.17
N LYS A 136 15.07 -10.64 -25.24
CA LYS A 136 13.62 -10.46 -25.33
C LYS A 136 13.15 -9.13 -24.75
N LYS A 137 11.86 -8.80 -24.94
CA LYS A 137 11.18 -7.66 -24.33
C LYS A 137 10.33 -8.15 -23.16
N VAL A 138 10.59 -7.62 -21.96
CA VAL A 138 9.86 -7.97 -20.74
C VAL A 138 9.08 -6.75 -20.22
N GLY A 139 7.77 -6.88 -20.14
CA GLY A 139 6.87 -5.86 -19.63
C GLY A 139 7.02 -5.67 -18.11
N ILE A 140 7.11 -4.41 -17.68
CA ILE A 140 7.12 -3.98 -16.29
C ILE A 140 6.13 -2.83 -16.10
N THR A 141 5.69 -2.52 -14.87
CA THR A 141 4.80 -1.39 -14.64
C THR A 141 5.55 -0.06 -14.87
N SER A 142 6.71 0.10 -14.24
CA SER A 142 7.61 1.25 -14.46
C SER A 142 8.99 0.95 -13.89
N ALA A 143 10.01 1.71 -14.28
CA ALA A 143 11.32 1.65 -13.65
C ALA A 143 11.23 1.93 -12.13
N GLY A 144 11.90 1.15 -11.31
CA GLY A 144 11.88 1.25 -9.85
C GLY A 144 10.65 0.68 -9.14
N SER A 145 9.69 0.11 -9.89
CA SER A 145 8.53 -0.60 -9.33
C SER A 145 8.88 -2.03 -8.88
N GLY A 146 7.94 -2.70 -8.18
CA GLY A 146 8.09 -4.11 -7.79
C GLY A 146 8.34 -5.04 -8.98
N SER A 147 7.66 -4.84 -10.12
CA SER A 147 7.90 -5.61 -11.34
C SER A 147 9.27 -5.37 -11.96
N ASP A 148 9.79 -4.14 -11.88
CA ASP A 148 11.15 -3.82 -12.32
C ASP A 148 12.21 -4.47 -11.42
N ILE A 149 11.97 -4.50 -10.12
CA ILE A 149 12.84 -5.19 -9.16
C ILE A 149 12.96 -6.68 -9.52
N LEU A 150 11.84 -7.35 -9.80
CA LEU A 150 11.83 -8.77 -10.17
C LEU A 150 12.43 -9.03 -11.57
N ALA A 151 12.18 -8.13 -12.52
CA ALA A 151 12.85 -8.19 -13.83
C ALA A 151 14.37 -8.05 -13.69
N ARG A 152 14.87 -7.12 -12.90
CA ARG A 152 16.30 -6.94 -12.61
C ARG A 152 16.88 -8.11 -11.81
N TRP A 153 16.13 -8.66 -10.88
CA TRP A 153 16.51 -9.87 -10.19
C TRP A 153 16.74 -11.02 -11.20
N THR A 154 15.82 -11.18 -12.16
CA THR A 154 15.96 -12.18 -13.22
C THR A 154 17.21 -11.96 -14.07
N LEU A 155 17.53 -10.69 -14.43
CA LEU A 155 18.78 -10.38 -15.16
C LEU A 155 20.02 -10.82 -14.36
N ALA A 156 20.05 -10.49 -13.06
CA ALA A 156 21.20 -10.81 -12.20
C ALA A 156 21.31 -12.31 -11.91
N ASP A 157 20.21 -12.98 -11.57
CA ASP A 157 20.16 -14.40 -11.23
C ASP A 157 20.53 -15.29 -12.41
N GLN A 158 19.94 -15.02 -13.57
CA GLN A 158 20.17 -15.82 -14.78
C GLN A 158 21.41 -15.37 -15.58
N LYS A 159 22.04 -14.24 -15.20
CA LYS A 159 23.19 -13.64 -15.91
C LYS A 159 22.89 -13.41 -17.40
N ILE A 160 21.73 -12.89 -17.71
CA ILE A 160 21.26 -12.60 -19.07
C ILE A 160 20.90 -11.12 -19.19
N GLU A 161 20.70 -10.66 -20.43
CA GLU A 161 20.21 -9.33 -20.74
C GLU A 161 18.92 -9.41 -21.54
N PHE A 162 17.95 -8.55 -21.19
CA PHE A 162 16.72 -8.33 -21.94
C PHE A 162 16.25 -6.88 -21.78
N THR A 163 15.37 -6.43 -22.68
CA THR A 163 14.81 -5.09 -22.64
C THR A 163 13.60 -5.05 -21.70
N ARG A 164 13.65 -4.20 -20.67
CA ARG A 164 12.52 -3.92 -19.77
C ARG A 164 11.66 -2.81 -20.36
N VAL A 165 10.37 -3.08 -20.58
CA VAL A 165 9.42 -2.17 -21.24
C VAL A 165 8.40 -1.64 -20.23
N PRO A 166 8.43 -0.35 -19.85
CA PRO A 166 7.45 0.25 -18.95
C PRO A 166 6.07 0.37 -19.63
N LEU A 167 5.03 -0.22 -19.02
CA LEU A 167 3.69 -0.33 -19.62
C LEU A 167 2.57 0.19 -18.71
N GLY A 168 2.88 0.53 -17.44
CA GLY A 168 1.86 0.73 -16.41
C GLY A 168 1.16 -0.58 -16.03
N GLY A 169 0.42 -0.59 -14.91
CA GLY A 169 -0.29 -1.81 -14.48
C GLY A 169 -1.33 -2.28 -15.49
N GLY A 170 -2.12 -1.37 -16.04
CA GLY A 170 -3.15 -1.69 -17.02
C GLY A 170 -2.62 -2.10 -18.40
N GLY A 171 -1.34 -1.82 -18.70
CA GLY A 171 -0.73 -2.17 -19.99
C GLY A 171 -0.09 -3.56 -20.04
N LEU A 172 0.19 -4.20 -18.90
CA LEU A 172 0.94 -5.46 -18.84
C LEU A 172 0.27 -6.59 -19.63
N VAL A 173 -0.98 -6.88 -19.33
CA VAL A 173 -1.73 -7.99 -19.97
C VAL A 173 -2.00 -7.70 -21.45
N PRO A 174 -2.56 -6.55 -21.86
CA PRO A 174 -2.79 -6.27 -23.28
C PRO A 174 -1.53 -6.36 -24.14
N ASN A 175 -0.39 -5.82 -23.67
CA ASN A 175 0.85 -5.86 -24.43
C ASN A 175 1.47 -7.26 -24.53
N LEU A 176 1.28 -8.13 -23.51
CA LEU A 176 1.66 -9.53 -23.58
C LEU A 176 0.81 -10.26 -24.64
N LEU A 177 -0.52 -10.09 -24.60
CA LEU A 177 -1.45 -10.80 -25.47
C LEU A 177 -1.28 -10.40 -26.95
N THR A 178 -1.02 -9.13 -27.22
CA THR A 178 -0.76 -8.62 -28.57
C THR A 178 0.66 -8.93 -29.09
N GLY A 179 1.56 -9.41 -28.21
CA GLY A 179 2.94 -9.73 -28.58
C GLY A 179 3.86 -8.51 -28.69
N ASN A 180 3.47 -7.35 -28.16
CA ASN A 180 4.33 -6.17 -28.06
C ASN A 180 5.51 -6.41 -27.10
N VAL A 181 5.33 -7.33 -26.14
CA VAL A 181 6.38 -7.89 -25.28
C VAL A 181 6.33 -9.40 -25.33
N ASP A 182 7.49 -10.05 -25.16
CA ASP A 182 7.64 -11.51 -25.19
C ASP A 182 7.21 -12.16 -23.87
N ALA A 183 7.42 -11.44 -22.78
CA ALA A 183 7.06 -11.83 -21.43
C ALA A 183 6.65 -10.59 -20.60
N THR A 184 6.05 -10.81 -19.43
CA THR A 184 5.77 -9.74 -18.48
C THR A 184 5.90 -10.23 -17.05
N VAL A 185 6.40 -9.38 -16.16
CA VAL A 185 6.29 -9.59 -14.71
C VAL A 185 4.90 -9.19 -14.29
N LEU A 186 4.07 -10.16 -13.96
CA LEU A 186 2.67 -9.97 -13.59
C LEU A 186 2.46 -10.33 -12.11
N TYR A 187 1.48 -9.72 -11.49
CA TYR A 187 1.12 -9.90 -10.09
C TYR A 187 -0.36 -10.26 -9.96
N SER A 188 -0.72 -10.91 -8.85
CA SER A 188 -2.10 -11.26 -8.58
C SER A 188 -2.98 -10.00 -8.28
N PRO A 189 -4.27 -10.04 -8.59
CA PRO A 189 -5.02 -11.16 -9.16
C PRO A 189 -4.88 -11.33 -10.69
N LEU A 190 -4.20 -10.42 -11.41
CA LEU A 190 -4.04 -10.49 -12.87
C LEU A 190 -3.40 -11.81 -13.32
N THR A 191 -2.44 -12.31 -12.56
CA THR A 191 -1.79 -13.61 -12.81
C THR A 191 -2.81 -14.75 -12.83
N TYR A 192 -3.66 -14.83 -11.81
CA TYR A 192 -4.70 -15.85 -11.71
C TYR A 192 -5.73 -15.72 -12.82
N GLN A 193 -6.11 -14.48 -13.16
CA GLN A 193 -7.06 -14.19 -14.24
C GLN A 193 -6.58 -14.72 -15.59
N VAL A 194 -5.35 -14.37 -16.01
CA VAL A 194 -4.84 -14.78 -17.32
C VAL A 194 -4.52 -16.30 -17.37
N MET A 195 -4.12 -16.89 -16.24
CA MET A 195 -3.89 -18.33 -16.13
C MET A 195 -5.20 -19.12 -16.22
N GLN A 196 -6.24 -18.71 -15.50
CA GLN A 196 -7.55 -19.36 -15.56
C GLN A 196 -8.18 -19.23 -16.94
N ALA A 197 -8.05 -18.07 -17.59
CA ALA A 197 -8.49 -17.83 -18.95
C ALA A 197 -7.63 -18.54 -20.01
N LYS A 198 -6.54 -19.22 -19.61
CA LYS A 198 -5.56 -19.85 -20.49
C LYS A 198 -4.94 -18.88 -21.51
N GLN A 199 -4.91 -17.59 -21.19
CA GLN A 199 -4.36 -16.54 -22.04
C GLN A 199 -2.85 -16.36 -21.87
N ALA A 200 -2.31 -16.79 -20.73
CA ALA A 200 -0.90 -16.77 -20.44
C ALA A 200 -0.52 -17.94 -19.53
N ARG A 201 0.76 -18.31 -19.51
CA ARG A 201 1.29 -19.30 -18.58
C ARG A 201 2.49 -18.75 -17.83
N SER A 202 2.69 -19.23 -16.61
CA SER A 202 3.87 -18.93 -15.80
C SER A 202 5.09 -19.74 -16.29
N ILE A 203 6.25 -19.09 -16.30
CA ILE A 203 7.57 -19.74 -16.45
C ILE A 203 8.42 -19.60 -15.20
N ALA A 204 7.97 -18.80 -14.22
CA ALA A 204 8.60 -18.66 -12.91
C ALA A 204 7.60 -18.09 -11.90
N ASP A 205 7.56 -18.62 -10.69
CA ASP A 205 6.89 -18.09 -9.50
C ASP A 205 7.94 -17.42 -8.62
N PHE A 206 7.87 -16.09 -8.50
CA PHE A 206 8.82 -15.35 -7.69
C PHE A 206 8.58 -15.52 -6.19
N GLY A 207 7.39 -15.94 -5.78
CA GLY A 207 7.10 -16.29 -4.40
C GLY A 207 7.87 -17.54 -3.93
N GLU A 208 8.23 -18.42 -4.85
CA GLU A 208 9.05 -19.62 -4.60
C GLU A 208 10.55 -19.34 -4.80
N LEU A 209 10.90 -18.52 -5.80
CA LEU A 209 12.30 -18.32 -6.20
C LEU A 209 13.03 -17.28 -5.37
N VAL A 210 12.34 -16.22 -4.93
CA VAL A 210 12.96 -15.10 -4.22
C VAL A 210 12.85 -15.30 -2.71
N PRO A 211 13.98 -15.33 -1.99
CA PRO A 211 13.94 -15.52 -0.54
C PRO A 211 13.09 -14.48 0.20
N PRO A 212 12.37 -14.86 1.26
CA PRO A 212 11.53 -13.94 2.02
C PRO A 212 12.32 -12.75 2.60
N HIS A 213 11.79 -11.55 2.40
CA HIS A 213 12.30 -10.28 2.93
C HIS A 213 11.15 -9.26 2.97
N SER A 214 11.38 -8.06 3.50
CA SER A 214 10.39 -6.99 3.42
C SER A 214 10.25 -6.50 1.98
N THR A 215 9.36 -7.14 1.22
CA THR A 215 9.17 -6.87 -0.22
C THR A 215 8.42 -5.57 -0.46
N GLY A 216 7.49 -5.22 0.43
CA GLY A 216 6.71 -4.00 0.35
C GLY A 216 6.21 -3.54 1.70
N SER A 217 6.11 -2.23 1.87
CA SER A 217 5.74 -1.58 3.12
C SER A 217 4.80 -0.40 2.89
N TRP A 218 4.02 -0.08 3.91
CA TRP A 218 3.44 1.24 4.04
C TRP A 218 4.54 2.21 4.39
N ILE A 219 4.64 3.28 3.62
CA ILE A 219 5.70 4.29 3.68
C ILE A 219 5.04 5.63 3.96
N ALA A 220 5.52 6.35 4.97
CA ALA A 220 5.05 7.68 5.33
C ALA A 220 6.13 8.75 5.11
N HIS A 221 5.71 9.97 4.77
CA HIS A 221 6.59 11.12 4.75
C HIS A 221 6.97 11.50 6.19
N GLU A 222 8.23 11.85 6.44
CA GLU A 222 8.71 12.21 7.80
C GLU A 222 7.90 13.36 8.43
N LYS A 223 7.39 14.28 7.63
CA LYS A 223 6.55 15.37 8.12
C LYS A 223 5.31 14.86 8.86
N ILE A 224 4.52 13.93 8.26
CA ILE A 224 3.33 13.41 8.94
C ILE A 224 3.70 12.54 10.15
N ILE A 225 4.83 11.80 10.08
CA ILE A 225 5.34 11.01 11.21
C ILE A 225 5.61 11.92 12.42
N THR A 226 6.17 13.11 12.18
CA THR A 226 6.55 14.05 13.23
C THR A 226 5.37 14.92 13.70
N GLU A 227 4.62 15.49 12.76
CA GLU A 227 3.56 16.46 13.07
C GLU A 227 2.23 15.79 13.48
N ARG A 228 1.93 14.62 12.91
CA ARG A 228 0.65 13.93 13.11
C ARG A 228 0.81 12.42 13.30
N PRO A 229 1.66 11.94 14.24
CA PRO A 229 1.93 10.49 14.41
C PRO A 229 0.66 9.67 14.70
N GLN A 230 -0.31 10.25 15.42
CA GLN A 230 -1.59 9.61 15.68
C GLN A 230 -2.41 9.39 14.40
N ALA A 231 -2.33 10.28 13.41
CA ALA A 231 -3.02 10.10 12.14
C ALA A 231 -2.40 8.94 11.34
N VAL A 232 -1.06 8.77 11.38
CA VAL A 232 -0.38 7.61 10.79
C VAL A 232 -0.82 6.32 11.48
N GLN A 233 -0.80 6.28 12.83
CA GLN A 233 -1.22 5.11 13.61
C GLN A 233 -2.66 4.70 13.27
N LYS A 234 -3.59 5.65 13.26
CA LYS A 234 -5.00 5.43 12.92
C LYS A 234 -5.20 4.93 11.48
N ALA A 235 -4.46 5.51 10.53
CA ALA A 235 -4.49 5.04 9.15
C ALA A 235 -4.01 3.58 9.04
N LEU A 236 -2.93 3.24 9.73
CA LEU A 236 -2.43 1.86 9.79
C LEU A 236 -3.43 0.92 10.48
N ASN A 237 -4.07 1.33 11.59
CA ASN A 237 -5.11 0.54 12.24
C ASN A 237 -6.24 0.18 11.26
N ALA A 238 -6.74 1.18 10.52
CA ALA A 238 -7.79 0.96 9.52
C ALA A 238 -7.33 0.03 8.39
N LEU A 239 -6.13 0.22 7.84
CA LEU A 239 -5.58 -0.62 6.78
C LEU A 239 -5.40 -2.07 7.25
N TYR A 240 -4.83 -2.29 8.44
CA TYR A 240 -4.67 -3.64 9.01
C TYR A 240 -6.00 -4.24 9.48
N GLY A 241 -6.98 -3.40 9.84
CA GLY A 241 -8.38 -3.80 10.00
C GLY A 241 -8.96 -4.38 8.70
N GLY A 242 -8.66 -3.77 7.56
CA GLY A 242 -9.01 -4.30 6.23
C GLY A 242 -8.37 -5.67 5.97
N VAL A 243 -7.09 -5.84 6.30
CA VAL A 243 -6.41 -7.16 6.21
C VAL A 243 -7.09 -8.18 7.13
N ALA A 244 -7.36 -7.82 8.38
CA ALA A 244 -8.01 -8.70 9.35
C ALA A 244 -9.42 -9.10 8.91
N PHE A 245 -10.21 -8.16 8.37
CA PHE A 245 -11.54 -8.42 7.82
C PHE A 245 -11.49 -9.44 6.68
N LEU A 246 -10.60 -9.26 5.70
CA LEU A 246 -10.47 -10.14 4.55
C LEU A 246 -10.01 -11.55 4.94
N ARG A 247 -9.16 -11.66 5.97
CA ARG A 247 -8.59 -12.94 6.42
C ARG A 247 -9.48 -13.72 7.39
N ALA A 248 -10.49 -13.09 7.96
CA ALA A 248 -11.36 -13.73 8.93
C ALA A 248 -12.20 -14.85 8.27
N PRO A 249 -12.11 -16.11 8.75
CA PRO A 249 -12.80 -17.23 8.09
C PRO A 249 -14.32 -17.02 7.95
N GLN A 250 -14.93 -16.39 8.95
CA GLN A 250 -16.36 -16.08 8.95
C GLN A 250 -16.75 -15.06 7.87
N ASN A 251 -15.80 -14.25 7.40
CA ASN A 251 -16.05 -13.24 6.37
C ASN A 251 -15.74 -13.74 4.96
N ARG A 252 -15.27 -15.00 4.78
CA ARG A 252 -14.73 -15.48 3.50
C ARG A 252 -15.65 -15.18 2.30
N ALA A 253 -16.93 -15.50 2.39
CA ALA A 253 -17.87 -15.28 1.28
C ALA A 253 -18.02 -13.78 0.94
N VAL A 254 -18.09 -12.93 1.96
CA VAL A 254 -18.16 -11.46 1.81
C VAL A 254 -16.83 -10.91 1.29
N ALA A 255 -15.70 -11.42 1.76
CA ALA A 255 -14.36 -11.02 1.31
C ALA A 255 -14.15 -11.32 -0.17
N VAL A 256 -14.55 -12.54 -0.63
CA VAL A 256 -14.47 -12.90 -2.07
C VAL A 256 -15.30 -11.96 -2.93
N LYS A 257 -16.57 -11.70 -2.54
CA LYS A 257 -17.41 -10.73 -3.27
C LYS A 257 -16.80 -9.33 -3.29
N LEU A 258 -16.30 -8.88 -2.16
CA LEU A 258 -15.71 -7.56 -2.03
C LEU A 258 -14.48 -7.40 -2.93
N ILE A 259 -13.58 -8.39 -2.96
CA ILE A 259 -12.42 -8.42 -3.86
C ILE A 259 -12.89 -8.42 -5.33
N ALA A 260 -13.89 -9.25 -5.66
CA ALA A 260 -14.44 -9.32 -7.00
C ALA A 260 -14.99 -7.98 -7.49
N GLU A 261 -15.71 -7.26 -6.62
CA GLU A 261 -16.24 -5.91 -6.91
C GLU A 261 -15.16 -4.84 -7.02
N ILE A 262 -14.14 -4.85 -6.13
CA ILE A 262 -13.05 -3.86 -6.14
C ILE A 262 -12.25 -3.97 -7.43
N ASP A 263 -11.86 -5.19 -7.79
CA ASP A 263 -10.98 -5.44 -8.94
C ASP A 263 -11.76 -5.71 -10.25
N GLU A 264 -13.09 -5.75 -10.20
CA GLU A 264 -13.98 -6.06 -11.35
C GLU A 264 -13.62 -7.42 -11.98
N ILE A 265 -13.44 -8.44 -11.14
CA ILE A 265 -13.06 -9.80 -11.55
C ILE A 265 -14.12 -10.84 -11.11
N ALA A 266 -14.08 -12.01 -11.73
CA ALA A 266 -14.94 -13.12 -11.33
C ALA A 266 -14.61 -13.63 -9.92
N GLU A 267 -15.62 -14.06 -9.15
CA GLU A 267 -15.44 -14.59 -7.78
C GLU A 267 -14.40 -15.73 -7.68
N PRO A 268 -14.27 -16.68 -8.63
CA PRO A 268 -13.20 -17.68 -8.58
C PRO A 268 -11.78 -17.09 -8.59
N ILE A 269 -11.58 -15.98 -9.31
CA ILE A 269 -10.29 -15.25 -9.34
C ILE A 269 -10.09 -14.53 -8.00
N ALA A 270 -11.13 -13.88 -7.48
CA ALA A 270 -11.11 -13.21 -6.19
C ALA A 270 -10.83 -14.21 -5.05
N ALA A 271 -11.38 -15.42 -5.12
CA ALA A 271 -11.07 -16.48 -4.16
C ALA A 271 -9.61 -16.93 -4.27
N ALA A 272 -9.06 -17.06 -5.47
CA ALA A 272 -7.65 -17.37 -5.67
C ALA A 272 -6.72 -16.26 -5.13
N GLU A 273 -7.09 -14.98 -5.30
CA GLU A 273 -6.37 -13.84 -4.71
C GLU A 273 -6.40 -13.88 -3.19
N LEU A 274 -7.57 -14.13 -2.60
CA LEU A 274 -7.71 -14.25 -1.15
C LEU A 274 -6.81 -15.35 -0.59
N ASP A 275 -6.88 -16.56 -1.15
CA ASP A 275 -6.16 -17.75 -0.65
C ASP A 275 -4.66 -17.74 -1.01
N GLY A 276 -4.33 -17.28 -2.20
CA GLY A 276 -2.96 -17.30 -2.73
C GLY A 276 -2.09 -16.17 -2.24
N ASN A 277 -2.67 -15.02 -1.94
CA ASN A 277 -1.95 -13.79 -1.61
C ASN A 277 -2.41 -13.16 -0.28
N ILE A 278 -3.67 -12.73 -0.17
CA ILE A 278 -4.15 -11.90 0.96
C ILE A 278 -3.91 -12.60 2.32
N VAL A 279 -4.15 -13.90 2.41
CA VAL A 279 -3.95 -14.66 3.66
C VAL A 279 -2.48 -14.74 4.11
N LYS A 280 -1.53 -14.44 3.23
CA LYS A 280 -0.08 -14.48 3.48
C LYS A 280 0.50 -13.12 3.86
N LEU A 281 -0.28 -12.04 3.78
CA LEU A 281 0.17 -10.69 4.10
C LEU A 281 0.45 -10.53 5.60
N SER A 282 1.29 -9.55 5.93
CA SER A 282 1.56 -9.19 7.32
C SER A 282 0.28 -8.75 8.04
N THR A 283 0.03 -9.27 9.23
CA THR A 283 -1.12 -8.90 10.08
C THR A 283 -0.75 -7.94 11.19
N THR A 284 0.55 -7.76 11.45
CA THR A 284 1.06 -6.95 12.55
C THR A 284 1.80 -5.70 12.10
N GLY A 285 2.21 -5.63 10.83
CA GLY A 285 3.06 -4.56 10.33
C GLY A 285 4.47 -4.54 10.90
N GLU A 286 4.86 -5.58 11.66
CA GLU A 286 6.15 -5.65 12.33
C GLU A 286 7.31 -5.60 11.32
N PHE A 287 8.35 -4.85 11.67
CA PHE A 287 9.66 -4.93 11.02
C PHE A 287 10.64 -5.73 11.87
N ARG A 288 11.42 -6.58 11.21
CA ARG A 288 12.64 -7.17 11.76
C ARG A 288 13.81 -6.69 10.95
N LYS A 289 14.90 -6.35 11.62
CA LYS A 289 16.10 -5.81 10.96
C LYS A 289 16.57 -6.76 9.84
N GLU A 290 16.58 -8.06 10.10
CA GLU A 290 16.98 -9.09 9.13
C GLU A 290 16.16 -9.07 7.83
N TRP A 291 14.86 -8.78 7.90
CA TRP A 291 14.00 -8.66 6.71
C TRP A 291 14.30 -7.41 5.90
N MET A 292 14.64 -6.32 6.58
CA MET A 292 15.02 -5.07 5.95
C MET A 292 16.43 -5.15 5.37
N ASP A 293 17.37 -5.79 6.07
CA ASP A 293 18.73 -6.05 5.56
C ASP A 293 18.67 -6.82 4.24
N ARG A 294 17.89 -7.93 4.19
CA ARG A 294 17.70 -8.71 2.97
C ARG A 294 17.01 -7.90 1.86
N ALA A 295 16.08 -6.99 2.18
CA ALA A 295 15.49 -6.10 1.20
C ALA A 295 16.55 -5.19 0.56
N LEU A 296 17.52 -4.70 1.33
CA LEU A 296 18.62 -3.90 0.81
C LEU A 296 19.67 -4.75 0.07
N GLU A 297 19.93 -5.98 0.51
CA GLU A 297 20.76 -6.95 -0.22
C GLU A 297 20.17 -7.24 -1.61
N MET A 298 18.85 -7.49 -1.67
CA MET A 298 18.13 -7.65 -2.92
C MET A 298 18.26 -6.40 -3.80
N ALA A 299 18.13 -5.22 -3.24
CA ALA A 299 18.32 -3.95 -3.96
C ALA A 299 19.73 -3.81 -4.54
N ARG A 300 20.76 -4.20 -3.77
CA ARG A 300 22.16 -4.21 -4.27
C ARG A 300 22.36 -5.23 -5.39
N LEU A 301 21.80 -6.43 -5.24
CA LEU A 301 21.87 -7.48 -6.25
C LEU A 301 21.33 -7.00 -7.60
N ILE A 302 20.26 -6.22 -7.60
CA ILE A 302 19.67 -5.66 -8.82
C ILE A 302 20.33 -4.35 -9.29
N GLY A 303 21.49 -4.00 -8.74
CA GLY A 303 22.32 -2.87 -9.19
C GLY A 303 21.97 -1.51 -8.57
N MET A 304 21.21 -1.46 -7.47
CA MET A 304 21.04 -0.24 -6.68
C MET A 304 22.25 -0.07 -5.77
N LYS A 305 23.18 0.80 -6.14
CA LYS A 305 24.46 0.96 -5.43
C LYS A 305 24.36 1.89 -4.23
N ASP A 306 23.61 2.97 -4.39
CA ASP A 306 23.51 4.04 -3.40
C ASP A 306 22.25 3.83 -2.55
N LEU A 307 22.44 3.25 -1.37
CA LEU A 307 21.36 2.97 -0.41
C LEU A 307 21.76 3.50 0.97
N ALA A 308 20.87 4.23 1.62
CA ALA A 308 21.02 4.64 3.01
C ALA A 308 21.12 3.41 3.93
N PRO A 309 21.74 3.53 5.12
CA PRO A 309 21.72 2.47 6.13
C PRO A 309 20.30 2.00 6.45
N VAL A 310 20.16 0.71 6.72
CA VAL A 310 18.86 0.07 6.94
C VAL A 310 18.09 0.72 8.11
N GLU A 311 18.80 1.09 9.16
CA GLU A 311 18.25 1.72 10.36
C GLU A 311 17.60 3.09 10.07
N GLN A 312 18.01 3.75 8.98
CA GLN A 312 17.41 5.01 8.53
C GLN A 312 16.17 4.80 7.66
N SER A 313 15.89 3.57 7.21
CA SER A 313 14.85 3.30 6.23
C SER A 313 13.49 3.01 6.84
N TYR A 314 13.40 2.69 8.14
CA TYR A 314 12.16 2.35 8.79
C TYR A 314 12.07 2.86 10.22
N VAL A 315 10.86 2.87 10.76
CA VAL A 315 10.57 3.09 12.17
C VAL A 315 9.68 1.95 12.69
N SER A 316 9.93 1.51 13.93
CA SER A 316 9.17 0.44 14.59
C SER A 316 8.23 0.95 15.69
N SER A 317 8.03 2.27 15.75
CA SER A 317 7.17 2.90 16.76
C SER A 317 5.68 2.69 16.50
N PHE A 318 5.30 2.50 15.23
CA PHE A 318 3.91 2.21 14.86
C PHE A 318 3.63 0.70 15.00
N LYS A 319 2.54 0.39 15.72
CA LYS A 319 2.06 -0.99 15.90
C LYS A 319 0.59 -1.01 15.51
N PRO A 320 0.27 -1.42 14.28
CA PRO A 320 -1.13 -1.50 13.87
C PRO A 320 -1.95 -2.38 14.81
N VAL A 321 -3.04 -1.83 15.31
CA VAL A 321 -4.07 -2.56 16.05
C VAL A 321 -5.27 -2.63 15.11
N PRO A 322 -5.58 -3.81 14.53
CA PRO A 322 -6.65 -3.92 13.56
C PRO A 322 -7.97 -3.40 14.08
N THR A 323 -8.56 -2.42 13.40
CA THR A 323 -9.88 -1.90 13.71
C THR A 323 -10.94 -2.94 13.36
N ALA A 324 -11.79 -3.27 14.31
CA ALA A 324 -12.85 -4.26 14.14
C ALA A 324 -14.13 -3.68 13.52
#